data_903634de23c341d727fa96a9f6478c18
#
_entry.id   903634de23c341d727fa96a9f6478c18
#
_cell.length_a   1.000
_cell.length_b   1.000
_cell.length_c   1.000
_cell.angle_alpha   90.00
_cell.angle_beta   90.00
_cell.angle_gamma   90.00
#
_symmetry.space_group_name_H-M   'P 1'
#
loop_
_entity.id
_entity.type
_entity.pdbx_description
1 polymer ?
#
loop_
_entity_poly.entity_id
_entity_poly.type
_entity_poly.pdbx_seq_one_letter_code
_entity_poly.pdbx_strand_id
1 'polypeptide(L)'
;MTLKDRETNMIDDPRELITAVRQKVNSSERPAALVFNCHITGLAVARSLGRRGIPIVGLDREGSGYGLHSRYTTVAGRCPYPLDDERGFIDLLLEIGAALKQKAVLFPCLDEWVFAVARHASELSEYFILPFSDIETVERILDKNLLYRKCEERGIAIPRTFYVGEQSPEQIASEIGLPCIVKPALQREFTNEFGEKVLRAESREDFLDLCERAAHHALLAQEIVGAGIDSFYSLCSYIGRDGDAKGVFVGRKLEQYPPDFGTACLVDSRYVEEIVERGVDILKQFGYHGISEVEFIYDEKSRDFKLLDINTRVWKWIGLPIQAGIDLPWLAYADAVFGNVEAAERQRDGLRWVYLRDYIALRRDRAGLVETTLTRKDWLELITGEAASTVEIVDAVLSSDDPEPFVQMIESLFTKRQYYCAC
;
A
#
# COMPACT_ATOMS: atom_id res chain seq x y z
N MET A 1 28.21 -19.78 -13.22
CA MET A 1 28.02 -18.52 -12.55
C MET A 1 27.66 -18.87 -11.11
N THR A 2 28.59 -18.70 -10.19
CA THR A 2 28.43 -19.12 -8.80
C THR A 2 27.56 -18.11 -8.06
N LEU A 3 26.78 -18.58 -7.08
CA LEU A 3 25.88 -17.76 -6.23
C LEU A 3 26.56 -16.58 -5.50
N LYS A 4 27.88 -16.50 -5.53
CA LYS A 4 28.67 -15.42 -4.91
C LYS A 4 28.77 -14.12 -5.72
N ASP A 5 28.34 -14.10 -6.99
CA ASP A 5 28.58 -12.97 -7.89
C ASP A 5 27.37 -12.07 -8.09
N ARG A 6 26.30 -12.25 -7.31
CA ARG A 6 25.13 -11.36 -7.29
C ARG A 6 25.03 -10.59 -5.97
N GLU A 7 26.07 -9.85 -5.65
CA GLU A 7 25.91 -8.68 -4.80
C GLU A 7 24.86 -7.77 -5.45
N THR A 8 23.99 -7.18 -4.65
CA THR A 8 22.86 -6.34 -5.06
C THR A 8 23.22 -5.49 -6.28
N ASN A 9 22.52 -5.67 -7.41
CA ASN A 9 22.63 -4.81 -8.60
C ASN A 9 22.17 -3.36 -8.31
N MET A 10 22.01 -2.99 -7.05
CA MET A 10 21.61 -1.67 -6.63
C MET A 10 22.80 -0.72 -6.73
N ILE A 11 22.61 0.35 -7.46
CA ILE A 11 23.60 1.40 -7.68
C ILE A 11 23.49 2.41 -6.54
N ASP A 12 24.56 2.55 -5.76
CA ASP A 12 24.63 3.49 -4.64
C ASP A 12 25.13 4.89 -5.06
N ASP A 13 26.02 4.96 -6.05
CA ASP A 13 26.52 6.25 -6.55
C ASP A 13 25.50 6.93 -7.48
N PRO A 14 25.03 8.15 -7.17
CA PRO A 14 24.07 8.86 -8.01
C PRO A 14 24.54 9.08 -9.46
N ARG A 15 25.83 9.30 -9.69
CA ARG A 15 26.38 9.51 -11.04
C ARG A 15 26.34 8.23 -11.88
N GLU A 16 26.63 7.10 -11.23
CA GLU A 16 26.51 5.79 -11.90
C GLU A 16 25.04 5.46 -12.17
N LEU A 17 24.15 5.78 -11.24
CA LEU A 17 22.71 5.61 -11.41
C LEU A 17 22.18 6.41 -12.62
N ILE A 18 22.52 7.71 -12.72
CA ILE A 18 22.15 8.56 -13.84
C ILE A 18 22.72 8.02 -15.16
N THR A 19 23.96 7.54 -15.14
CA THR A 19 24.59 6.95 -16.32
C THR A 19 23.84 5.69 -16.75
N ALA A 20 23.48 4.80 -15.82
CA ALA A 20 22.70 3.59 -16.08
C ALA A 20 21.30 3.93 -16.64
N VAL A 21 20.62 4.94 -16.09
CA VAL A 21 19.33 5.43 -16.58
C VAL A 21 19.48 5.89 -18.04
N ARG A 22 20.46 6.72 -18.36
CA ARG A 22 20.72 7.19 -19.75
C ARG A 22 20.95 6.04 -20.72
N GLN A 23 21.69 5.03 -20.32
CA GLN A 23 22.09 3.92 -21.22
C GLN A 23 20.97 2.90 -21.40
N LYS A 24 20.31 2.50 -20.30
CA LYS A 24 19.38 1.37 -20.31
C LYS A 24 17.93 1.80 -20.53
N VAL A 25 17.50 2.93 -19.93
CA VAL A 25 16.12 3.39 -20.01
C VAL A 25 15.83 4.09 -21.32
N ASN A 26 16.72 4.96 -21.76
CA ASN A 26 16.54 5.71 -23.01
C ASN A 26 16.67 4.90 -24.31
N SER A 27 16.97 3.61 -24.21
CA SER A 27 16.88 2.69 -25.35
C SER A 27 15.46 2.28 -25.69
N SER A 28 14.51 2.50 -24.78
CA SER A 28 13.08 2.22 -24.97
C SER A 28 12.36 3.39 -25.64
N GLU A 29 11.39 3.06 -26.48
CA GLU A 29 10.44 4.04 -27.06
C GLU A 29 9.28 4.37 -26.09
N ARG A 30 9.12 3.60 -25.00
CA ARG A 30 8.08 3.81 -24.00
C ARG A 30 8.63 4.63 -22.85
N PRO A 31 7.85 5.60 -22.32
CA PRO A 31 8.18 6.29 -21.08
C PRO A 31 8.48 5.31 -19.95
N ALA A 32 9.48 5.61 -19.13
CA ALA A 32 9.79 4.78 -17.98
C ALA A 32 8.77 4.96 -16.83
N ALA A 33 8.73 4.01 -15.92
CA ALA A 33 8.10 4.17 -14.61
C ALA A 33 9.18 4.19 -13.52
N LEU A 34 9.12 5.19 -12.63
CA LEU A 34 9.93 5.23 -11.41
C LEU A 34 9.10 4.69 -10.25
N VAL A 35 9.60 3.67 -9.59
CA VAL A 35 8.91 2.98 -8.49
C VAL A 35 9.71 3.16 -7.22
N PHE A 36 9.08 3.74 -6.19
CA PHE A 36 9.71 4.00 -4.89
C PHE A 36 9.19 3.04 -3.84
N ASN A 37 10.08 2.60 -2.91
CA ASN A 37 9.81 1.50 -1.98
C ASN A 37 9.57 0.19 -2.73
N CYS A 38 10.65 -0.39 -3.22
CA CYS A 38 10.65 -1.59 -4.06
C CYS A 38 10.47 -2.89 -3.26
N HIS A 39 9.73 -2.88 -2.14
CA HIS A 39 9.32 -4.08 -1.41
C HIS A 39 8.24 -4.84 -2.22
N ILE A 40 7.36 -5.61 -1.58
CA ILE A 40 6.31 -6.39 -2.28
C ILE A 40 5.37 -5.52 -3.11
N THR A 41 5.07 -4.31 -2.64
CA THR A 41 4.22 -3.34 -3.33
C THR A 41 4.87 -2.89 -4.65
N GLY A 42 6.10 -2.37 -4.57
CA GLY A 42 6.85 -1.94 -5.75
C GLY A 42 7.20 -3.10 -6.68
N LEU A 43 7.42 -4.32 -6.14
CA LEU A 43 7.58 -5.53 -6.95
C LEU A 43 6.36 -5.80 -7.84
N ALA A 44 5.16 -5.70 -7.28
CA ALA A 44 3.93 -5.91 -8.06
C ALA A 44 3.77 -4.87 -9.17
N VAL A 45 4.07 -3.59 -8.91
CA VAL A 45 4.09 -2.53 -9.92
C VAL A 45 5.14 -2.81 -11.00
N ALA A 46 6.38 -3.15 -10.61
CA ALA A 46 7.46 -3.45 -11.54
C ALA A 46 7.10 -4.64 -12.46
N ARG A 47 6.48 -5.68 -11.91
CA ARG A 47 6.01 -6.84 -12.69
C ARG A 47 4.87 -6.47 -13.65
N SER A 48 3.87 -5.72 -13.18
CA SER A 48 2.75 -5.29 -14.02
C SER A 48 3.23 -4.54 -15.24
N LEU A 49 4.04 -3.51 -15.05
CA LEU A 49 4.50 -2.64 -16.11
C LEU A 49 5.65 -3.28 -16.93
N GLY A 50 6.58 -3.93 -16.24
CA GLY A 50 7.76 -4.55 -16.89
C GLY A 50 7.40 -5.70 -17.83
N ARG A 51 6.37 -6.52 -17.51
CA ARG A 51 5.83 -7.54 -18.43
C ARG A 51 5.31 -6.95 -19.73
N ARG A 52 4.93 -5.66 -19.72
CA ARG A 52 4.53 -4.90 -20.91
C ARG A 52 5.67 -4.20 -21.62
N GLY A 53 6.92 -4.46 -21.19
CA GLY A 53 8.11 -3.87 -21.79
C GLY A 53 8.32 -2.39 -21.42
N ILE A 54 7.73 -1.93 -20.33
CA ILE A 54 7.97 -0.57 -19.80
C ILE A 54 9.26 -0.63 -18.98
N PRO A 55 10.24 0.27 -19.24
CA PRO A 55 11.45 0.34 -18.43
C PRO A 55 11.12 0.76 -16.99
N ILE A 56 11.63 0.04 -16.01
CA ILE A 56 11.42 0.34 -14.60
C ILE A 56 12.72 0.83 -13.96
N VAL A 57 12.66 2.02 -13.35
CA VAL A 57 13.69 2.51 -12.44
C VAL A 57 13.18 2.29 -11.02
N GLY A 58 13.70 1.27 -10.35
CA GLY A 58 13.38 0.96 -8.96
C GLY A 58 14.29 1.72 -8.02
N LEU A 59 13.73 2.54 -7.14
CA LEU A 59 14.46 3.32 -6.15
C LEU A 59 14.02 2.95 -4.74
N ASP A 60 15.00 2.73 -3.85
CA ASP A 60 14.74 2.42 -2.46
C ASP A 60 15.85 3.01 -1.55
N ARG A 61 15.53 3.21 -0.27
CA ARG A 61 16.52 3.62 0.73
C ARG A 61 17.50 2.49 1.07
N GLU A 62 17.08 1.25 0.88
CA GLU A 62 17.84 0.05 1.23
C GLU A 62 17.83 -0.97 0.08
N GLY A 63 18.91 -1.76 -0.02
CA GLY A 63 19.01 -2.82 -1.04
C GLY A 63 18.19 -4.07 -0.76
N SER A 64 17.35 -4.08 0.28
CA SER A 64 16.57 -5.25 0.70
C SER A 64 15.21 -5.38 0.02
N GLY A 65 14.81 -4.40 -0.78
CA GLY A 65 13.55 -4.41 -1.52
C GLY A 65 13.51 -5.50 -2.59
N TYR A 66 12.56 -6.40 -2.53
CA TYR A 66 12.45 -7.54 -3.48
C TYR A 66 12.31 -7.10 -4.93
N GLY A 67 11.62 -5.98 -5.17
CA GLY A 67 11.44 -5.42 -6.50
C GLY A 67 12.74 -4.95 -7.16
N LEU A 68 13.77 -4.62 -6.37
CA LEU A 68 15.10 -4.26 -6.90
C LEU A 68 15.78 -5.45 -7.59
N HIS A 69 15.43 -6.68 -7.19
CA HIS A 69 15.97 -7.93 -7.71
C HIS A 69 15.10 -8.54 -8.84
N SER A 70 13.97 -7.91 -9.15
CA SER A 70 13.10 -8.37 -10.23
C SER A 70 13.80 -8.24 -11.58
N ARG A 71 13.64 -9.26 -12.44
CA ARG A 71 14.10 -9.19 -13.83
C ARG A 71 13.46 -8.05 -14.62
N TYR A 72 12.34 -7.54 -14.13
CA TYR A 72 11.60 -6.44 -14.74
C TYR A 72 12.11 -5.05 -14.32
N THR A 73 12.95 -4.97 -13.29
CA THR A 73 13.62 -3.71 -12.90
C THR A 73 14.82 -3.48 -13.80
N THR A 74 14.72 -2.48 -14.68
CA THR A 74 15.76 -2.12 -15.67
C THR A 74 16.98 -1.50 -15.01
N VAL A 75 16.75 -0.63 -14.03
CA VAL A 75 17.78 0.02 -13.20
C VAL A 75 17.30 0.00 -11.75
N ALA A 76 18.15 -0.44 -10.85
CA ALA A 76 17.92 -0.42 -9.40
C ALA A 76 18.90 0.56 -8.75
N GLY A 77 18.42 1.50 -7.96
CA GLY A 77 19.25 2.54 -7.34
C GLY A 77 18.84 2.87 -5.91
N ARG A 78 19.83 3.32 -5.12
CA ARG A 78 19.60 3.92 -3.81
C ARG A 78 19.11 5.35 -3.97
N CYS A 79 18.15 5.75 -3.14
CA CYS A 79 17.72 7.14 -3.01
C CYS A 79 17.63 7.55 -1.53
N PRO A 80 17.76 8.85 -1.22
CA PRO A 80 17.47 9.36 0.11
C PRO A 80 16.03 9.03 0.52
N TYR A 81 15.83 8.75 1.81
CA TYR A 81 14.49 8.54 2.35
C TYR A 81 13.85 9.89 2.67
N PRO A 82 12.62 10.18 2.18
CA PRO A 82 12.04 11.52 2.29
C PRO A 82 11.91 12.08 3.70
N LEU A 83 11.72 11.22 4.72
CA LEU A 83 11.65 11.69 6.11
C LEU A 83 13.01 12.08 6.70
N ASP A 84 14.10 11.56 6.14
CA ASP A 84 15.45 11.86 6.60
C ASP A 84 16.08 13.00 5.79
N ASP A 85 15.85 13.01 4.46
CA ASP A 85 16.40 14.00 3.52
C ASP A 85 15.46 14.16 2.31
N GLU A 86 14.37 14.91 2.50
CA GLU A 86 13.38 15.16 1.44
C GLU A 86 14.00 15.93 0.26
N ARG A 87 14.83 16.96 0.54
CA ARG A 87 15.45 17.74 -0.52
C ARG A 87 16.43 16.91 -1.35
N GLY A 88 17.28 16.13 -0.71
CA GLY A 88 18.20 15.22 -1.41
C GLY A 88 17.47 14.20 -2.28
N PHE A 89 16.33 13.70 -1.83
CA PHE A 89 15.47 12.82 -2.63
C PHE A 89 14.96 13.54 -3.89
N ILE A 90 14.43 14.75 -3.74
CA ILE A 90 13.89 15.53 -4.86
C ILE A 90 15.01 15.95 -5.85
N ASP A 91 16.19 16.35 -5.35
CA ASP A 91 17.33 16.69 -6.19
C ASP A 91 17.77 15.50 -7.06
N LEU A 92 17.82 14.29 -6.45
CA LEU A 92 18.11 13.06 -7.21
C LEU A 92 17.06 12.80 -8.29
N LEU A 93 15.77 13.00 -8.00
CA LEU A 93 14.73 12.85 -9.01
C LEU A 93 14.90 13.84 -10.17
N LEU A 94 15.20 15.09 -9.88
CA LEU A 94 15.42 16.11 -10.91
C LEU A 94 16.63 15.75 -11.80
N GLU A 95 17.72 15.25 -11.21
CA GLU A 95 18.88 14.78 -11.97
C GLU A 95 18.55 13.55 -12.84
N ILE A 96 17.78 12.58 -12.32
CA ILE A 96 17.28 11.45 -13.10
C ILE A 96 16.38 11.94 -14.23
N GLY A 97 15.45 12.85 -13.93
CA GLY A 97 14.52 13.43 -14.88
C GLY A 97 15.22 14.10 -16.04
N ALA A 98 16.24 14.94 -15.76
CA ALA A 98 17.06 15.60 -16.76
C ALA A 98 17.89 14.62 -17.63
N ALA A 99 18.07 13.39 -17.17
CA ALA A 99 18.75 12.34 -17.92
C ALA A 99 17.83 11.55 -18.85
N LEU A 100 16.52 11.63 -18.66
CA LEU A 100 15.52 10.92 -19.47
C LEU A 100 15.24 11.63 -20.79
N LYS A 101 14.92 10.88 -21.85
CA LYS A 101 14.51 11.44 -23.16
C LYS A 101 13.06 11.96 -23.15
N GLN A 102 12.24 11.41 -22.28
CA GLN A 102 10.81 11.69 -22.18
C GLN A 102 10.35 11.60 -20.73
N LYS A 103 9.26 12.26 -20.39
CA LYS A 103 8.73 12.25 -19.04
C LYS A 103 8.40 10.82 -18.60
N ALA A 104 8.83 10.45 -17.41
CA ALA A 104 8.50 9.17 -16.79
C ALA A 104 7.31 9.30 -15.83
N VAL A 105 6.66 8.16 -15.53
CA VAL A 105 5.51 8.11 -14.61
C VAL A 105 5.99 7.71 -13.21
N LEU A 106 5.57 8.43 -12.17
CA LEU A 106 5.96 8.16 -10.79
C LEU A 106 4.96 7.24 -10.08
N PHE A 107 5.48 6.23 -9.39
CA PHE A 107 4.72 5.29 -8.57
C PHE A 107 5.27 5.24 -7.14
N PRO A 108 4.89 6.19 -6.28
CA PRO A 108 5.20 6.11 -4.86
C PRO A 108 4.39 5.00 -4.19
N CYS A 109 5.05 4.15 -3.38
CA CYS A 109 4.42 2.99 -2.77
C CYS A 109 4.26 3.10 -1.23
N LEU A 110 4.55 4.25 -0.64
CA LEU A 110 4.29 4.60 0.75
C LEU A 110 3.90 6.07 0.87
N ASP A 111 3.22 6.44 1.94
CA ASP A 111 2.63 7.76 2.14
C ASP A 111 3.67 8.88 2.17
N GLU A 112 4.81 8.68 2.83
CA GLU A 112 5.91 9.64 2.89
C GLU A 112 6.50 9.97 1.51
N TRP A 113 6.54 8.99 0.61
CA TRP A 113 6.97 9.20 -0.78
C TRP A 113 5.91 9.97 -1.59
N VAL A 114 4.61 9.68 -1.33
CA VAL A 114 3.50 10.43 -1.95
C VAL A 114 3.56 11.89 -1.52
N PHE A 115 3.71 12.16 -0.22
CA PHE A 115 3.81 13.51 0.32
C PHE A 115 4.97 14.28 -0.29
N ALA A 116 6.17 13.69 -0.31
CA ALA A 116 7.35 14.33 -0.87
C ALA A 116 7.15 14.70 -2.35
N VAL A 117 6.67 13.75 -3.16
CA VAL A 117 6.44 13.99 -4.58
C VAL A 117 5.30 15.00 -4.81
N ALA A 118 4.21 14.95 -4.04
CA ALA A 118 3.09 15.88 -4.18
C ALA A 118 3.46 17.33 -3.79
N ARG A 119 4.25 17.52 -2.71
CA ARG A 119 4.75 18.87 -2.32
C ARG A 119 5.61 19.51 -3.38
N HIS A 120 6.41 18.71 -4.07
CA HIS A 120 7.34 19.17 -5.10
C HIS A 120 6.83 18.96 -6.52
N ALA A 121 5.51 18.77 -6.69
CA ALA A 121 4.90 18.47 -7.98
C ALA A 121 5.19 19.52 -9.06
N SER A 122 5.29 20.81 -8.71
CA SER A 122 5.55 21.88 -9.68
C SER A 122 6.92 21.74 -10.34
N GLU A 123 7.98 21.43 -9.59
CA GLU A 123 9.33 21.25 -10.14
C GLU A 123 9.50 19.89 -10.81
N LEU A 124 8.88 18.82 -10.23
CA LEU A 124 8.94 17.48 -10.78
C LEU A 124 8.16 17.33 -12.09
N SER A 125 7.10 18.12 -12.30
CA SER A 125 6.26 18.04 -13.50
C SER A 125 6.98 18.43 -14.80
N GLU A 126 8.16 19.03 -14.72
CA GLU A 126 9.01 19.26 -15.88
C GLU A 126 9.46 17.93 -16.50
N TYR A 127 9.77 16.93 -15.67
CA TYR A 127 10.37 15.67 -16.09
C TYR A 127 9.48 14.45 -15.89
N PHE A 128 8.41 14.58 -15.08
CA PHE A 128 7.59 13.46 -14.67
C PHE A 128 6.09 13.70 -14.86
N ILE A 129 5.36 12.60 -14.93
CA ILE A 129 3.91 12.58 -14.88
C ILE A 129 3.51 11.97 -13.54
N LEU A 130 2.70 12.68 -12.77
CA LEU A 130 2.20 12.30 -11.48
C LEU A 130 0.74 11.82 -11.64
N PRO A 131 0.46 10.50 -11.62
CA PRO A 131 -0.88 9.96 -11.85
C PRO A 131 -1.72 9.93 -10.57
N PHE A 132 -1.66 11.00 -9.77
CA PHE A 132 -2.40 11.14 -8.50
C PHE A 132 -2.68 12.62 -8.19
N SER A 133 -3.55 12.85 -7.20
CA SER A 133 -4.04 14.17 -6.80
C SER A 133 -2.94 15.08 -6.25
N ASP A 134 -3.27 16.38 -6.21
CA ASP A 134 -2.43 17.41 -5.61
C ASP A 134 -2.24 17.21 -4.10
N ILE A 135 -1.29 17.97 -3.55
CA ILE A 135 -0.91 17.87 -2.14
C ILE A 135 -2.08 18.19 -1.20
N GLU A 136 -2.93 19.15 -1.52
CA GLU A 136 -4.06 19.52 -0.65
C GLU A 136 -5.08 18.39 -0.55
N THR A 137 -5.36 17.71 -1.65
CA THR A 137 -6.24 16.54 -1.69
C THR A 137 -5.61 15.35 -0.97
N VAL A 138 -4.32 15.10 -1.18
CA VAL A 138 -3.58 14.03 -0.50
C VAL A 138 -3.54 14.25 1.01
N GLU A 139 -3.20 15.46 1.49
CA GLU A 139 -3.17 15.79 2.91
C GLU A 139 -4.55 15.63 3.56
N ARG A 140 -5.61 16.11 2.89
CA ARG A 140 -6.99 16.00 3.39
C ARG A 140 -7.44 14.56 3.60
N ILE A 141 -6.89 13.63 2.83
CA ILE A 141 -7.23 12.21 2.90
C ILE A 141 -6.34 11.47 3.89
N LEU A 142 -5.03 11.73 3.89
CA LEU A 142 -4.08 10.99 4.71
C LEU A 142 -4.04 11.45 6.17
N ASP A 143 -4.38 12.72 6.45
CA ASP A 143 -4.58 13.20 7.83
C ASP A 143 -5.95 12.72 8.34
N LYS A 144 -5.94 11.81 9.32
CA LYS A 144 -7.17 11.18 9.83
C LYS A 144 -8.11 12.18 10.54
N ASN A 145 -7.59 13.27 11.08
CA ASN A 145 -8.45 14.33 11.62
C ASN A 145 -9.25 15.00 10.49
N LEU A 146 -8.57 15.37 9.41
CA LEU A 146 -9.19 16.01 8.26
C LEU A 146 -10.15 15.04 7.54
N LEU A 147 -9.73 13.79 7.35
CA LEU A 147 -10.55 12.75 6.72
C LEU A 147 -11.87 12.55 7.48
N TYR A 148 -11.81 12.27 8.80
CA TYR A 148 -13.01 11.94 9.56
C TYR A 148 -13.93 13.13 9.75
N ARG A 149 -13.41 14.34 9.96
CA ARG A 149 -14.23 15.55 9.98
C ARG A 149 -14.99 15.73 8.67
N LYS A 150 -14.29 15.50 7.56
CA LYS A 150 -14.94 15.59 6.25
C LYS A 150 -16.00 14.52 6.05
N CYS A 151 -15.79 13.32 6.59
CA CYS A 151 -16.80 12.27 6.61
C CYS A 151 -18.03 12.66 7.42
N GLU A 152 -17.82 13.22 8.62
CA GLU A 152 -18.91 13.72 9.50
C GLU A 152 -19.73 14.83 8.80
N GLU A 153 -19.06 15.83 8.21
CA GLU A 153 -19.70 16.91 7.45
C GLU A 153 -20.57 16.40 6.30
N ARG A 154 -20.19 15.28 5.69
CA ARG A 154 -20.86 14.71 4.50
C ARG A 154 -21.76 13.54 4.81
N GLY A 155 -21.90 13.16 6.08
CA GLY A 155 -22.71 12.03 6.51
C GLY A 155 -22.18 10.68 6.05
N ILE A 156 -20.86 10.55 5.77
CA ILE A 156 -20.20 9.29 5.45
C ILE A 156 -20.05 8.51 6.76
N ALA A 157 -20.55 7.26 6.77
CA ALA A 157 -20.48 6.41 7.95
C ALA A 157 -19.04 6.07 8.32
N ILE A 158 -18.64 6.41 9.56
CA ILE A 158 -17.36 6.09 10.18
C ILE A 158 -17.60 5.46 11.56
N PRO A 159 -16.65 4.73 12.16
CA PRO A 159 -16.71 4.40 13.57
C PRO A 159 -16.78 5.66 14.42
N ARG A 160 -17.49 5.61 15.55
CA ARG A 160 -17.62 6.74 16.44
C ARG A 160 -16.25 7.26 16.88
N THR A 161 -15.95 8.51 16.57
CA THR A 161 -14.62 9.11 16.70
C THR A 161 -14.68 10.34 17.59
N PHE A 162 -13.65 10.53 18.43
CA PHE A 162 -13.43 11.68 19.29
C PHE A 162 -12.05 12.26 19.03
N TYR A 163 -11.92 13.57 19.10
CA TYR A 163 -10.69 14.31 18.83
C TYR A 163 -10.07 14.76 20.14
N VAL A 164 -8.95 14.15 20.52
CA VAL A 164 -8.23 14.49 21.76
C VAL A 164 -7.68 15.91 21.65
N GLY A 165 -7.97 16.73 22.66
CA GLY A 165 -7.63 18.16 22.68
C GLY A 165 -8.81 19.09 22.39
N GLU A 166 -9.87 18.62 21.74
CA GLU A 166 -11.16 19.36 21.67
C GLU A 166 -12.06 19.03 22.85
N GLN A 167 -12.01 17.78 23.28
CA GLN A 167 -12.58 17.32 24.55
C GLN A 167 -11.45 16.82 25.45
N SER A 168 -11.63 16.93 26.75
CA SER A 168 -10.65 16.36 27.67
C SER A 168 -10.66 14.83 27.60
N PRO A 169 -9.51 14.16 27.83
CA PRO A 169 -9.46 12.70 27.87
C PRO A 169 -10.49 12.09 28.83
N GLU A 170 -10.78 12.76 29.97
CA GLU A 170 -11.77 12.30 30.96
C GLU A 170 -13.20 12.32 30.42
N GLN A 171 -13.54 13.35 29.62
CA GLN A 171 -14.84 13.44 28.95
C GLN A 171 -14.97 12.34 27.90
N ILE A 172 -13.96 12.21 27.03
CA ILE A 172 -13.93 11.16 26.00
C ILE A 172 -14.09 9.79 26.66
N ALA A 173 -13.31 9.47 27.70
CA ALA A 173 -13.36 8.20 28.42
C ALA A 173 -14.73 7.87 29.01
N SER A 174 -15.55 8.89 29.31
CA SER A 174 -16.92 8.67 29.81
C SER A 174 -17.93 8.36 28.71
N GLU A 175 -17.61 8.67 27.45
CA GLU A 175 -18.54 8.61 26.33
C GLU A 175 -18.21 7.52 25.31
N ILE A 176 -16.91 7.22 25.08
CA ILE A 176 -16.48 6.41 23.94
C ILE A 176 -16.90 4.93 24.05
N GLY A 177 -16.99 4.41 25.26
CA GLY A 177 -17.12 2.97 25.51
C GLY A 177 -15.76 2.25 25.39
N LEU A 178 -15.60 1.20 26.20
CA LEU A 178 -14.35 0.42 26.28
C LEU A 178 -14.62 -1.04 25.93
N PRO A 179 -13.65 -1.74 25.31
CA PRO A 179 -12.36 -1.23 24.85
C PRO A 179 -12.49 -0.26 23.66
N CYS A 180 -11.51 0.65 23.52
CA CYS A 180 -11.41 1.55 22.38
C CYS A 180 -9.98 1.61 21.83
N ILE A 181 -9.77 2.31 20.71
CA ILE A 181 -8.44 2.56 20.16
C ILE A 181 -8.08 4.04 20.24
N VAL A 182 -6.79 4.30 20.45
CA VAL A 182 -6.16 5.62 20.32
C VAL A 182 -5.22 5.54 19.13
N LYS A 183 -5.37 6.45 18.18
CA LYS A 183 -4.56 6.50 16.97
C LYS A 183 -4.18 7.94 16.62
N PRO A 184 -3.03 8.15 15.94
CA PRO A 184 -2.59 9.47 15.52
C PRO A 184 -3.32 9.95 14.28
N ALA A 185 -3.33 11.27 14.06
CA ALA A 185 -3.76 11.87 12.80
C ALA A 185 -2.83 11.44 11.64
N LEU A 186 -1.51 11.51 11.88
CA LEU A 186 -0.47 11.05 10.94
C LEU A 186 0.29 9.86 11.54
N GLN A 187 0.35 8.78 10.78
CA GLN A 187 0.71 7.47 11.32
C GLN A 187 2.22 7.23 11.53
N ARG A 188 3.09 7.76 10.64
CA ARG A 188 4.48 7.30 10.53
C ARG A 188 5.31 7.56 11.79
N GLU A 189 5.33 8.81 12.29
CA GLU A 189 6.09 9.19 13.49
C GLU A 189 5.61 8.42 14.72
N PHE A 190 4.31 8.31 14.88
CA PHE A 190 3.71 7.53 15.96
C PHE A 190 4.12 6.05 15.91
N THR A 191 4.07 5.42 14.72
CA THR A 191 4.51 4.03 14.57
C THR A 191 5.99 3.84 14.84
N ASN A 192 6.83 4.80 14.46
CA ASN A 192 8.27 4.77 14.77
C ASN A 192 8.53 4.83 16.28
N GLU A 193 7.74 5.60 17.02
CA GLU A 193 7.88 5.77 18.47
C GLU A 193 7.30 4.59 19.27
N PHE A 194 6.06 4.21 18.98
CA PHE A 194 5.32 3.20 19.76
C PHE A 194 5.45 1.78 19.22
N GLY A 195 5.98 1.59 18.01
CA GLY A 195 6.07 0.28 17.33
C GLY A 195 4.73 -0.23 16.77
N GLU A 196 3.64 0.50 17.01
CA GLU A 196 2.26 0.12 16.65
C GLU A 196 1.54 1.26 15.93
N LYS A 197 0.62 0.92 15.05
CA LYS A 197 -0.19 1.89 14.29
C LYS A 197 -1.30 2.51 15.12
N VAL A 198 -1.80 1.77 16.09
CA VAL A 198 -2.84 2.17 17.04
C VAL A 198 -2.54 1.56 18.40
N LEU A 199 -2.97 2.22 19.46
CA LEU A 199 -2.89 1.70 20.82
C LEU A 199 -4.30 1.36 21.30
N ARG A 200 -4.46 0.21 21.98
CA ARG A 200 -5.73 -0.25 22.50
C ARG A 200 -5.84 0.06 23.98
N ALA A 201 -6.94 0.68 24.40
CA ALA A 201 -7.27 0.94 25.78
C ALA A 201 -8.36 -0.04 26.24
N GLU A 202 -8.06 -0.83 27.27
CA GLU A 202 -8.99 -1.80 27.86
C GLU A 202 -9.82 -1.19 28.99
N SER A 203 -9.25 -0.18 29.68
CA SER A 203 -9.86 0.52 30.81
C SER A 203 -9.79 2.02 30.66
N ARG A 204 -10.55 2.73 31.52
CA ARG A 204 -10.48 4.20 31.60
C ARG A 204 -9.07 4.68 31.99
N GLU A 205 -8.41 3.97 32.88
CA GLU A 205 -7.06 4.30 33.34
C GLU A 205 -6.06 4.11 32.20
N ASP A 206 -6.12 2.99 31.46
CA ASP A 206 -5.30 2.78 30.26
C ASP A 206 -5.49 3.90 29.23
N PHE A 207 -6.74 4.30 28.99
CA PHE A 207 -7.03 5.34 28.02
C PHE A 207 -6.39 6.68 28.39
N LEU A 208 -6.49 7.07 29.69
CA LEU A 208 -5.90 8.31 30.18
C LEU A 208 -4.35 8.27 30.11
N ASP A 209 -3.74 7.15 30.51
CA ASP A 209 -2.29 6.94 30.40
C ASP A 209 -1.81 7.04 28.96
N LEU A 210 -2.50 6.39 28.01
CA LEU A 210 -2.19 6.45 26.59
C LEU A 210 -2.29 7.89 26.04
N CYS A 211 -3.32 8.64 26.42
CA CYS A 211 -3.46 10.03 26.01
C CYS A 211 -2.34 10.92 26.56
N GLU A 212 -1.89 10.68 27.80
CA GLU A 212 -0.78 11.42 28.40
C GLU A 212 0.55 11.08 27.73
N ARG A 213 0.85 9.80 27.54
CA ARG A 213 2.09 9.33 26.91
C ARG A 213 2.26 9.79 25.48
N ALA A 214 1.16 9.87 24.73
CA ALA A 214 1.17 10.26 23.33
C ALA A 214 0.68 11.72 23.10
N ALA A 215 0.65 12.57 24.13
CA ALA A 215 0.08 13.92 24.09
C ALA A 215 0.77 14.88 23.09
N HIS A 216 1.97 14.57 22.63
CA HIS A 216 2.69 15.35 21.62
C HIS A 216 2.25 15.01 20.18
N HIS A 217 1.44 13.97 20.00
CA HIS A 217 0.77 13.66 18.73
C HIS A 217 -0.66 14.22 18.71
N ALA A 218 -1.14 14.59 17.54
CA ALA A 218 -2.56 14.84 17.33
C ALA A 218 -3.30 13.49 17.36
N LEU A 219 -4.12 13.26 18.38
CA LEU A 219 -4.73 11.96 18.67
C LEU A 219 -6.24 11.93 18.38
N LEU A 220 -6.69 10.76 17.98
CA LEU A 220 -8.07 10.34 17.83
C LEU A 220 -8.35 9.17 18.77
N ALA A 221 -9.50 9.20 19.45
CA ALA A 221 -10.05 8.04 20.12
C ALA A 221 -11.23 7.49 19.30
N GLN A 222 -11.28 6.20 19.06
CA GLN A 222 -12.29 5.61 18.20
C GLN A 222 -12.84 4.29 18.77
N GLU A 223 -14.15 4.08 18.62
CA GLU A 223 -14.78 2.81 18.99
C GLU A 223 -14.21 1.64 18.17
N ILE A 224 -14.18 0.46 18.75
CA ILE A 224 -13.87 -0.76 18.05
C ILE A 224 -15.17 -1.32 17.47
N VAL A 225 -15.23 -1.47 16.16
CA VAL A 225 -16.37 -2.04 15.42
C VAL A 225 -15.97 -3.31 14.69
N GLY A 226 -16.97 -4.09 14.28
CA GLY A 226 -16.79 -5.36 13.56
C GLY A 226 -16.73 -6.55 14.50
N ALA A 227 -17.13 -7.73 13.99
CA ALA A 227 -17.19 -8.98 14.75
C ALA A 227 -15.96 -9.88 14.55
N GLY A 228 -15.14 -9.60 13.54
CA GLY A 228 -13.96 -10.38 13.18
C GLY A 228 -13.20 -9.82 12.00
N ILE A 229 -12.09 -10.49 11.66
CA ILE A 229 -11.21 -10.07 10.58
C ILE A 229 -11.90 -10.10 9.21
N ASP A 230 -12.85 -10.98 8.99
CA ASP A 230 -13.61 -11.13 7.75
C ASP A 230 -14.67 -10.02 7.53
N SER A 231 -14.80 -9.09 8.49
CA SER A 231 -15.60 -7.87 8.35
C SER A 231 -14.89 -6.76 7.58
N PHE A 232 -13.59 -6.91 7.26
CA PHE A 232 -12.80 -5.87 6.58
C PHE A 232 -12.82 -6.07 5.06
N TYR A 233 -13.24 -5.02 4.37
CA TYR A 233 -13.29 -4.95 2.91
C TYR A 233 -12.53 -3.72 2.42
N SER A 234 -11.96 -3.79 1.22
CA SER A 234 -11.36 -2.64 0.58
C SER A 234 -11.88 -2.49 -0.84
N LEU A 235 -12.31 -1.27 -1.19
CA LEU A 235 -12.41 -0.86 -2.60
C LEU A 235 -11.02 -0.42 -3.04
N CYS A 236 -10.51 -1.05 -4.07
CA CYS A 236 -9.28 -0.73 -4.76
C CYS A 236 -9.62 -0.11 -6.10
N SER A 237 -9.09 1.06 -6.42
CA SER A 237 -9.49 1.75 -7.63
C SER A 237 -8.37 2.53 -8.29
N TYR A 238 -8.56 2.81 -9.57
CA TYR A 238 -7.92 3.92 -10.27
C TYR A 238 -9.00 4.86 -10.78
N ILE A 239 -8.99 6.09 -10.25
CA ILE A 239 -9.87 7.18 -10.69
C ILE A 239 -9.06 8.06 -11.66
N GLY A 240 -9.54 8.21 -12.88
CA GLY A 240 -8.94 9.08 -13.88
C GLY A 240 -9.07 10.56 -13.52
N ARG A 241 -8.32 11.43 -14.21
CA ARG A 241 -8.41 12.90 -14.02
C ARG A 241 -9.79 13.48 -14.39
N ASP A 242 -10.56 12.76 -15.19
CA ASP A 242 -11.95 13.08 -15.49
C ASP A 242 -12.94 12.78 -14.35
N GLY A 243 -12.45 12.17 -13.24
CA GLY A 243 -13.26 11.76 -12.09
C GLY A 243 -13.96 10.43 -12.28
N ASP A 244 -13.74 9.73 -13.40
CA ASP A 244 -14.34 8.43 -13.67
C ASP A 244 -13.46 7.28 -13.17
N ALA A 245 -14.09 6.25 -12.61
CA ALA A 245 -13.41 5.03 -12.21
C ALA A 245 -13.02 4.22 -13.46
N LYS A 246 -11.72 4.10 -13.71
CA LYS A 246 -11.17 3.31 -14.83
C LYS A 246 -10.91 1.86 -14.46
N GLY A 247 -10.83 1.55 -13.18
CA GLY A 247 -10.76 0.19 -12.66
C GLY A 247 -11.18 0.16 -11.20
N VAL A 248 -11.97 -0.86 -10.84
CA VAL A 248 -12.45 -1.10 -9.49
C VAL A 248 -12.29 -2.57 -9.14
N PHE A 249 -11.88 -2.83 -7.92
CA PHE A 249 -11.72 -4.17 -7.38
C PHE A 249 -12.12 -4.15 -5.90
N VAL A 250 -12.84 -5.17 -5.45
CA VAL A 250 -13.14 -5.35 -4.03
C VAL A 250 -12.42 -6.59 -3.51
N GLY A 251 -11.65 -6.41 -2.44
CA GLY A 251 -11.01 -7.47 -1.69
C GLY A 251 -11.53 -7.54 -0.26
N ARG A 252 -11.54 -8.76 0.30
CA ARG A 252 -11.87 -8.99 1.71
C ARG A 252 -10.63 -9.53 2.44
N LYS A 253 -10.24 -8.88 3.53
CA LYS A 253 -9.15 -9.32 4.40
C LYS A 253 -9.58 -10.57 5.17
N LEU A 254 -8.82 -11.65 5.03
CA LEU A 254 -9.05 -12.90 5.75
C LEU A 254 -8.10 -13.05 6.94
N GLU A 255 -6.86 -12.58 6.80
CA GLU A 255 -5.83 -12.67 7.84
C GLU A 255 -4.90 -11.46 7.76
N GLN A 256 -4.33 -11.08 8.91
CA GLN A 256 -3.37 -9.98 9.03
C GLN A 256 -2.21 -10.35 9.94
N TYR A 257 -1.08 -9.67 9.77
CA TYR A 257 0.07 -9.79 10.65
C TYR A 257 0.67 -8.40 10.94
N PRO A 258 0.98 -8.05 12.19
CA PRO A 258 0.61 -8.77 13.43
C PRO A 258 -0.89 -9.06 13.57
N PRO A 259 -1.30 -9.97 14.51
CA PRO A 259 -2.70 -10.38 14.66
C PRO A 259 -3.67 -9.21 14.91
N ASP A 260 -3.24 -8.24 15.71
CA ASP A 260 -4.05 -7.07 16.05
C ASP A 260 -3.54 -5.84 15.27
N PHE A 261 -4.44 -5.18 14.55
CA PHE A 261 -4.18 -3.97 13.76
C PHE A 261 -3.05 -4.07 12.71
N GLY A 262 -2.68 -5.31 12.35
CA GLY A 262 -1.64 -5.60 11.37
C GLY A 262 -2.07 -5.34 9.92
N THR A 263 -1.13 -5.54 9.00
CA THR A 263 -1.41 -5.47 7.56
C THR A 263 -1.88 -6.82 7.03
N ALA A 264 -2.71 -6.81 5.99
CA ALA A 264 -3.21 -8.04 5.38
C ALA A 264 -2.06 -8.99 4.97
N CYS A 265 -2.18 -10.27 5.29
CA CYS A 265 -1.31 -11.34 4.81
C CYS A 265 -2.07 -12.41 4.02
N LEU A 266 -3.40 -12.39 4.09
CA LEU A 266 -4.29 -13.21 3.29
C LEU A 266 -5.53 -12.40 2.92
N VAL A 267 -5.86 -12.32 1.61
CA VAL A 267 -7.00 -11.55 1.06
C VAL A 267 -7.67 -12.37 -0.02
N ASP A 268 -9.01 -12.40 -0.06
CA ASP A 268 -9.74 -12.97 -1.19
C ASP A 268 -10.35 -11.89 -2.10
N SER A 269 -10.50 -12.20 -3.38
CA SER A 269 -11.27 -11.38 -4.32
C SER A 269 -12.76 -11.63 -4.08
N ARG A 270 -13.47 -10.57 -3.72
CA ARG A 270 -14.89 -10.66 -3.39
C ARG A 270 -15.62 -9.39 -3.78
N TYR A 271 -16.30 -9.45 -4.91
CA TYR A 271 -17.05 -8.30 -5.39
C TYR A 271 -18.29 -8.02 -4.51
N VAL A 272 -18.43 -6.77 -4.09
CA VAL A 272 -19.58 -6.25 -3.35
C VAL A 272 -19.95 -4.90 -3.94
N GLU A 273 -21.11 -4.85 -4.62
CA GLU A 273 -21.61 -3.67 -5.35
C GLU A 273 -21.68 -2.43 -4.45
N GLU A 274 -22.25 -2.59 -3.26
CA GLU A 274 -22.40 -1.50 -2.29
C GLU A 274 -21.07 -0.83 -1.92
N ILE A 275 -19.99 -1.61 -1.82
CA ILE A 275 -18.63 -1.10 -1.52
C ILE A 275 -18.10 -0.31 -2.71
N VAL A 276 -18.36 -0.77 -3.93
CA VAL A 276 -17.95 -0.05 -5.14
C VAL A 276 -18.66 1.29 -5.22
N GLU A 277 -19.98 1.30 -5.09
CA GLU A 277 -20.78 2.52 -5.16
C GLU A 277 -20.35 3.54 -4.09
N ARG A 278 -20.28 3.11 -2.83
CA ARG A 278 -19.88 3.97 -1.70
C ARG A 278 -18.47 4.49 -1.83
N GLY A 279 -17.51 3.63 -2.14
CA GLY A 279 -16.09 4.03 -2.20
C GLY A 279 -15.80 4.95 -3.38
N VAL A 280 -16.39 4.72 -4.54
CA VAL A 280 -16.29 5.63 -5.70
C VAL A 280 -16.94 6.98 -5.39
N ASP A 281 -18.12 6.99 -4.75
CA ASP A 281 -18.77 8.23 -4.35
C ASP A 281 -17.94 9.03 -3.33
N ILE A 282 -17.36 8.36 -2.33
CA ILE A 282 -16.43 8.99 -1.37
C ILE A 282 -15.26 9.63 -2.10
N LEU A 283 -14.56 8.92 -2.99
CA LEU A 283 -13.43 9.46 -3.73
C LEU A 283 -13.81 10.67 -4.59
N LYS A 284 -14.97 10.63 -5.24
CA LYS A 284 -15.54 11.78 -5.97
C LYS A 284 -15.80 12.97 -5.06
N GLN A 285 -16.38 12.74 -3.89
CA GLN A 285 -16.63 13.79 -2.91
C GLN A 285 -15.35 14.44 -2.39
N PHE A 286 -14.25 13.72 -2.32
CA PHE A 286 -12.92 14.26 -1.96
C PHE A 286 -12.21 14.91 -3.15
N GLY A 287 -12.73 14.77 -4.38
CA GLY A 287 -12.07 15.23 -5.60
C GLY A 287 -10.80 14.46 -5.93
N TYR A 288 -10.71 13.21 -5.45
CA TYR A 288 -9.53 12.38 -5.61
C TYR A 288 -9.42 11.80 -7.02
N HIS A 289 -8.22 11.81 -7.57
CA HIS A 289 -7.83 11.01 -8.73
C HIS A 289 -6.52 10.28 -8.44
N GLY A 290 -6.33 9.11 -9.05
CA GLY A 290 -5.17 8.26 -8.83
C GLY A 290 -5.55 6.85 -8.37
N ILE A 291 -4.52 6.06 -8.04
CA ILE A 291 -4.70 4.74 -7.44
C ILE A 291 -5.04 4.90 -5.96
N SER A 292 -6.06 4.18 -5.49
CA SER A 292 -6.45 4.20 -4.07
C SER A 292 -6.93 2.86 -3.55
N GLU A 293 -6.84 2.70 -2.23
CA GLU A 293 -7.49 1.65 -1.45
C GLU A 293 -8.35 2.34 -0.39
N VAL A 294 -9.67 2.17 -0.47
CA VAL A 294 -10.64 2.67 0.51
C VAL A 294 -11.04 1.51 1.41
N GLU A 295 -10.65 1.58 2.68
CA GLU A 295 -10.88 0.50 3.66
C GLU A 295 -12.20 0.69 4.39
N PHE A 296 -13.01 -0.35 4.40
CA PHE A 296 -14.28 -0.42 5.10
C PHE A 296 -14.30 -1.54 6.13
N ILE A 297 -15.08 -1.34 7.18
CA ILE A 297 -15.46 -2.39 8.13
C ILE A 297 -16.98 -2.54 8.15
N TYR A 298 -17.45 -3.78 8.06
CA TYR A 298 -18.87 -4.07 8.26
C TYR A 298 -19.20 -4.07 9.74
N ASP A 299 -20.13 -3.21 10.16
CA ASP A 299 -20.63 -3.15 11.53
C ASP A 299 -21.95 -3.93 11.62
N GLU A 300 -21.93 -5.08 12.27
CA GLU A 300 -23.11 -5.94 12.44
C GLU A 300 -24.23 -5.27 13.25
N LYS A 301 -23.89 -4.32 14.13
CA LYS A 301 -24.87 -3.62 15.00
C LYS A 301 -25.72 -2.66 14.18
N SER A 302 -25.07 -1.83 13.36
CA SER A 302 -25.75 -0.90 12.45
C SER A 302 -26.16 -1.56 11.13
N ARG A 303 -25.60 -2.73 10.80
CA ARG A 303 -25.72 -3.42 9.49
C ARG A 303 -25.26 -2.55 8.35
N ASP A 304 -24.15 -1.87 8.53
CA ASP A 304 -23.63 -0.87 7.61
C ASP A 304 -22.11 -0.97 7.46
N PHE A 305 -21.59 -0.53 6.32
CA PHE A 305 -20.16 -0.37 6.10
C PHE A 305 -19.69 0.99 6.60
N LYS A 306 -18.70 1.00 7.49
CA LYS A 306 -18.07 2.21 7.99
C LYS A 306 -16.69 2.37 7.37
N LEU A 307 -16.37 3.59 6.90
CA LEU A 307 -15.06 3.94 6.38
C LEU A 307 -14.02 3.93 7.50
N LEU A 308 -12.89 3.26 7.28
CA LEU A 308 -11.76 3.21 8.21
C LEU A 308 -10.58 4.05 7.77
N ASP A 309 -10.22 3.97 6.48
CA ASP A 309 -9.04 4.63 5.95
C ASP A 309 -9.11 4.76 4.42
N ILE A 310 -8.30 5.67 3.87
CA ILE A 310 -8.09 5.80 2.44
C ILE A 310 -6.59 5.91 2.19
N ASN A 311 -6.02 4.92 1.52
CA ASN A 311 -4.65 4.95 1.04
C ASN A 311 -4.62 5.56 -0.36
N THR A 312 -3.84 6.62 -0.57
CA THR A 312 -3.74 7.37 -1.85
C THR A 312 -2.59 6.87 -2.73
N ARG A 313 -2.30 5.59 -2.69
CA ARG A 313 -1.18 4.92 -3.34
C ARG A 313 -1.45 3.45 -3.57
N VAL A 314 -0.54 2.78 -4.26
CA VAL A 314 -0.51 1.31 -4.28
C VAL A 314 -0.27 0.74 -2.88
N TRP A 315 -0.81 -0.43 -2.60
CA TRP A 315 -0.78 -1.08 -1.27
C TRP A 315 -0.23 -2.50 -1.35
N LYS A 316 -0.02 -3.11 -0.19
CA LYS A 316 0.69 -4.39 -0.01
C LYS A 316 0.21 -5.51 -0.93
N TRP A 317 -1.08 -5.68 -1.12
CA TRP A 317 -1.68 -6.78 -1.88
C TRP A 317 -2.21 -6.37 -3.26
N ILE A 318 -1.66 -5.28 -3.85
CA ILE A 318 -1.99 -4.81 -5.21
C ILE A 318 -1.83 -5.90 -6.29
N GLY A 319 -1.05 -6.94 -6.02
CA GLY A 319 -0.92 -8.10 -6.90
C GLY A 319 -2.23 -8.88 -7.12
N LEU A 320 -3.16 -8.84 -6.14
CA LEU A 320 -4.44 -9.53 -6.28
C LEU A 320 -5.35 -8.91 -7.34
N PRO A 321 -5.67 -7.61 -7.33
CA PRO A 321 -6.44 -7.01 -8.42
C PRO A 321 -5.80 -7.20 -9.80
N ILE A 322 -4.46 -7.12 -9.91
CA ILE A 322 -3.76 -7.38 -11.17
C ILE A 322 -4.08 -8.78 -11.70
N GLN A 323 -4.00 -9.81 -10.85
CA GLN A 323 -4.32 -11.18 -11.24
C GLN A 323 -5.81 -11.40 -11.48
N ALA A 324 -6.67 -10.65 -10.79
CA ALA A 324 -8.12 -10.68 -10.98
C ALA A 324 -8.59 -9.96 -12.26
N GLY A 325 -7.68 -9.40 -13.05
CA GLY A 325 -7.97 -8.72 -14.31
C GLY A 325 -8.09 -7.19 -14.19
N ILE A 326 -7.92 -6.63 -12.99
CA ILE A 326 -7.98 -5.19 -12.74
C ILE A 326 -6.57 -4.65 -12.47
N ASP A 327 -5.80 -4.42 -13.54
CA ASP A 327 -4.42 -3.99 -13.46
C ASP A 327 -4.32 -2.47 -13.26
N LEU A 328 -4.52 -2.02 -12.01
CA LEU A 328 -4.53 -0.61 -11.65
C LEU A 328 -3.22 0.13 -11.95
N PRO A 329 -2.01 -0.43 -11.71
CA PRO A 329 -0.77 0.20 -12.14
C PRO A 329 -0.71 0.43 -13.65
N TRP A 330 -1.17 -0.53 -14.45
CA TRP A 330 -1.23 -0.37 -15.89
C TRP A 330 -2.23 0.69 -16.30
N LEU A 331 -3.42 0.72 -15.72
CA LEU A 331 -4.44 1.74 -16.01
C LEU A 331 -3.90 3.15 -15.72
N ALA A 332 -3.26 3.33 -14.56
CA ALA A 332 -2.67 4.61 -14.19
C ALA A 332 -1.53 5.04 -15.14
N TYR A 333 -0.67 4.10 -15.52
CA TYR A 333 0.40 4.36 -16.48
C TYR A 333 -0.17 4.70 -17.87
N ALA A 334 -1.10 3.91 -18.35
CA ALA A 334 -1.66 4.07 -19.69
C ALA A 334 -2.46 5.36 -19.83
N ASP A 335 -3.25 5.72 -18.81
CA ASP A 335 -3.96 7.00 -18.76
C ASP A 335 -2.98 8.19 -18.75
N ALA A 336 -1.92 8.09 -17.93
CA ALA A 336 -0.89 9.12 -17.83
C ALA A 336 -0.11 9.36 -19.14
N VAL A 337 0.13 8.30 -19.92
CA VAL A 337 0.98 8.33 -21.12
C VAL A 337 0.16 8.52 -22.41
N PHE A 338 -0.96 7.82 -22.52
CA PHE A 338 -1.75 7.76 -23.77
C PHE A 338 -3.04 8.57 -23.68
N GLY A 339 -3.50 8.90 -22.47
CA GLY A 339 -4.85 9.46 -22.23
C GLY A 339 -5.98 8.48 -22.55
N ASN A 340 -7.19 8.77 -22.12
CA ASN A 340 -8.44 8.05 -22.47
C ASN A 340 -8.33 6.52 -22.42
N VAL A 341 -8.00 6.00 -21.24
CA VAL A 341 -8.03 4.56 -20.99
C VAL A 341 -9.47 4.10 -20.82
N GLU A 342 -9.86 3.04 -21.53
CA GLU A 342 -11.13 2.37 -21.31
C GLU A 342 -11.18 1.78 -19.90
N ALA A 343 -12.37 1.80 -19.30
CA ALA A 343 -12.57 1.19 -18.00
C ALA A 343 -12.36 -0.33 -18.10
N ALA A 344 -11.68 -0.88 -17.08
CA ALA A 344 -11.53 -2.31 -16.97
C ALA A 344 -12.88 -3.01 -16.80
N GLU A 345 -12.96 -4.25 -17.27
CA GLU A 345 -14.11 -5.11 -17.03
C GLU A 345 -14.24 -5.47 -15.54
N ARG A 346 -15.30 -6.20 -15.19
CA ARG A 346 -15.52 -6.65 -13.82
C ARG A 346 -14.40 -7.63 -13.38
N GLN A 347 -13.94 -7.50 -12.13
CA GLN A 347 -12.99 -8.41 -11.52
C GLN A 347 -13.42 -9.88 -11.58
N ARG A 348 -12.45 -10.78 -11.63
CA ARG A 348 -12.66 -12.19 -11.33
C ARG A 348 -12.70 -12.39 -9.82
N ASP A 349 -13.72 -13.09 -9.34
CA ASP A 349 -13.77 -13.59 -7.96
C ASP A 349 -13.16 -15.00 -7.85
N GLY A 350 -12.93 -15.49 -6.65
CA GLY A 350 -12.38 -16.82 -6.40
C GLY A 350 -10.86 -16.90 -6.41
N LEU A 351 -10.17 -15.75 -6.35
CA LEU A 351 -8.73 -15.68 -6.14
C LEU A 351 -8.42 -15.39 -4.67
N ARG A 352 -7.28 -15.89 -4.20
CA ARG A 352 -6.80 -15.64 -2.86
C ARG A 352 -5.32 -15.26 -2.90
N TRP A 353 -4.99 -14.06 -2.46
CA TRP A 353 -3.63 -13.59 -2.35
C TRP A 353 -3.05 -13.91 -0.98
N VAL A 354 -1.80 -14.35 -0.95
CA VAL A 354 -1.06 -14.65 0.27
C VAL A 354 0.33 -14.01 0.24
N TYR A 355 0.75 -13.44 1.36
CA TYR A 355 2.14 -13.13 1.63
C TYR A 355 2.69 -14.16 2.60
N LEU A 356 3.37 -15.16 2.07
CA LEU A 356 3.79 -16.37 2.80
C LEU A 356 4.59 -16.06 4.05
N ARG A 357 5.47 -15.08 4.00
CA ARG A 357 6.32 -14.70 5.13
C ARG A 357 5.49 -14.30 6.37
N ASP A 358 4.57 -13.36 6.19
CA ASP A 358 3.72 -12.88 7.28
C ASP A 358 2.69 -13.94 7.70
N TYR A 359 2.19 -14.71 6.73
CA TYR A 359 1.28 -15.80 7.00
C TYR A 359 1.92 -16.91 7.87
N ILE A 360 3.18 -17.29 7.56
CA ILE A 360 3.95 -18.25 8.37
C ILE A 360 4.24 -17.68 9.77
N ALA A 361 4.63 -16.40 9.86
CA ALA A 361 4.84 -15.72 11.13
C ALA A 361 3.58 -15.72 11.99
N LEU A 362 2.43 -15.38 11.41
CA LEU A 362 1.13 -15.43 12.08
C LEU A 362 0.82 -16.83 12.64
N ARG A 363 1.08 -17.89 11.85
CA ARG A 363 0.84 -19.28 12.29
C ARG A 363 1.78 -19.69 13.40
N ARG A 364 3.04 -19.30 13.36
CA ARG A 364 4.00 -19.54 14.43
C ARG A 364 3.57 -18.88 15.74
N ASP A 365 3.15 -17.63 15.67
CA ASP A 365 2.80 -16.82 16.85
C ASP A 365 1.44 -17.26 17.45
N ARG A 366 0.57 -17.88 16.65
CA ARG A 366 -0.73 -18.44 17.06
C ARG A 366 -0.73 -19.98 17.12
N ALA A 367 0.42 -20.61 17.25
CA ALA A 367 0.54 -22.07 17.25
C ALA A 367 -0.43 -22.72 18.27
N GLY A 368 -1.35 -23.55 17.79
CA GLY A 368 -2.34 -24.28 18.56
C GLY A 368 -3.72 -23.63 18.71
N LEU A 369 -3.96 -22.43 18.17
CA LEU A 369 -5.22 -21.71 18.39
C LEU A 369 -6.13 -21.56 17.17
N VAL A 370 -5.66 -21.84 15.94
CA VAL A 370 -6.45 -21.56 14.73
C VAL A 370 -6.32 -22.67 13.69
N GLU A 371 -7.45 -23.13 13.13
CA GLU A 371 -7.48 -23.86 11.87
C GLU A 371 -6.83 -23.03 10.78
N THR A 372 -6.05 -23.66 9.90
CA THR A 372 -5.38 -22.96 8.81
C THR A 372 -6.39 -22.55 7.75
N THR A 373 -6.45 -21.27 7.40
CA THR A 373 -7.30 -20.75 6.33
C THR A 373 -6.89 -21.29 4.95
N LEU A 374 -5.57 -21.57 4.78
CA LEU A 374 -5.07 -22.32 3.63
C LEU A 374 -5.16 -23.83 3.89
N THR A 375 -5.85 -24.52 3.01
CA THR A 375 -6.00 -25.98 3.06
C THR A 375 -4.76 -26.69 2.49
N ARG A 376 -4.68 -28.03 2.69
CA ARG A 376 -3.63 -28.83 2.05
C ARG A 376 -3.64 -28.69 0.52
N LYS A 377 -4.80 -28.51 -0.09
CA LYS A 377 -4.92 -28.32 -1.54
C LYS A 377 -4.35 -26.98 -1.96
N ASP A 378 -4.61 -25.91 -1.20
CA ASP A 378 -4.04 -24.58 -1.45
C ASP A 378 -2.50 -24.61 -1.40
N TRP A 379 -1.93 -25.35 -0.41
CA TRP A 379 -0.47 -25.54 -0.33
C TRP A 379 0.10 -26.30 -1.50
N LEU A 380 -0.59 -27.34 -1.98
CA LEU A 380 -0.13 -28.09 -3.16
C LEU A 380 -0.15 -27.20 -4.39
N GLU A 381 -1.19 -26.41 -4.60
CA GLU A 381 -1.29 -25.46 -5.71
C GLU A 381 -0.14 -24.43 -5.69
N LEU A 382 0.16 -23.84 -4.53
CA LEU A 382 1.29 -22.92 -4.37
C LEU A 382 2.63 -23.54 -4.76
N ILE A 383 2.85 -24.81 -4.42
CA ILE A 383 4.13 -25.50 -4.64
C ILE A 383 4.24 -26.01 -6.09
N THR A 384 3.17 -26.55 -6.64
CA THR A 384 3.20 -27.23 -7.94
C THR A 384 2.79 -26.33 -9.11
N GLY A 385 2.08 -25.22 -8.83
CA GLY A 385 1.44 -24.38 -9.84
C GLY A 385 0.25 -25.08 -10.54
N GLU A 386 -0.18 -26.25 -10.06
CA GLU A 386 -1.32 -26.99 -10.59
C GLU A 386 -2.56 -26.68 -9.76
N ALA A 387 -3.66 -26.31 -10.39
CA ALA A 387 -4.92 -26.04 -9.71
C ALA A 387 -5.39 -27.29 -8.92
N ALA A 388 -5.24 -27.24 -7.63
CA ALA A 388 -5.62 -28.31 -6.69
C ALA A 388 -6.87 -27.97 -5.86
N SER A 389 -7.25 -26.69 -5.86
CA SER A 389 -8.36 -26.12 -5.10
C SER A 389 -9.37 -25.45 -6.04
N THR A 390 -10.54 -25.09 -5.52
CA THR A 390 -11.55 -24.27 -6.23
C THR A 390 -11.23 -22.78 -6.19
N VAL A 391 -10.16 -22.41 -5.49
CA VAL A 391 -9.70 -21.03 -5.29
C VAL A 391 -8.29 -20.92 -5.85
N GLU A 392 -8.07 -20.03 -6.81
CA GLU A 392 -6.76 -19.74 -7.38
C GLU A 392 -5.90 -18.98 -6.33
N ILE A 393 -4.70 -19.49 -6.03
CA ILE A 393 -3.80 -18.89 -5.06
C ILE A 393 -2.76 -18.01 -5.76
N VAL A 394 -2.64 -16.77 -5.31
CA VAL A 394 -1.68 -15.77 -5.80
C VAL A 394 -0.68 -15.47 -4.70
N ASP A 395 0.58 -15.85 -4.86
CA ASP A 395 1.64 -15.46 -3.92
C ASP A 395 2.13 -14.03 -4.18
N ALA A 396 2.43 -13.30 -3.10
CA ALA A 396 2.91 -11.92 -3.18
C ALA A 396 4.26 -11.77 -3.88
N VAL A 397 5.13 -12.77 -3.77
CA VAL A 397 6.53 -12.70 -4.19
C VAL A 397 6.90 -13.80 -5.20
N LEU A 398 6.42 -15.03 -4.99
CA LEU A 398 6.72 -16.16 -5.87
C LEU A 398 6.07 -15.95 -7.25
N SER A 399 6.87 -15.99 -8.29
CA SER A 399 6.42 -15.95 -9.68
C SER A 399 7.38 -16.75 -10.53
N SER A 400 6.86 -17.68 -11.35
CA SER A 400 7.68 -18.58 -12.16
C SER A 400 8.48 -17.86 -13.24
N ASP A 401 7.98 -16.72 -13.73
CA ASP A 401 8.64 -15.89 -14.73
C ASP A 401 9.66 -14.90 -14.13
N ASP A 402 9.66 -14.73 -12.79
CA ASP A 402 10.51 -13.80 -12.04
C ASP A 402 10.84 -14.35 -10.64
N PRO A 403 11.63 -15.44 -10.52
CA PRO A 403 11.82 -16.15 -9.26
C PRO A 403 12.80 -15.47 -8.29
N GLU A 404 13.71 -14.61 -8.77
CA GLU A 404 14.77 -14.01 -7.95
C GLU A 404 14.27 -13.26 -6.71
N PRO A 405 13.20 -12.44 -6.77
CA PRO A 405 12.62 -11.79 -5.59
C PRO A 405 12.22 -12.78 -4.48
N PHE A 406 11.75 -13.98 -4.85
CA PHE A 406 11.39 -15.00 -3.87
C PHE A 406 12.64 -15.63 -3.24
N VAL A 407 13.70 -15.86 -4.01
CA VAL A 407 14.99 -16.33 -3.49
C VAL A 407 15.53 -15.35 -2.46
N GLN A 408 15.52 -14.04 -2.78
CA GLN A 408 15.94 -12.99 -1.86
C GLN A 408 15.08 -12.94 -0.58
N MET A 409 13.78 -13.16 -0.70
CA MET A 409 12.89 -13.27 0.46
C MET A 409 13.30 -14.43 1.36
N ILE A 410 13.52 -15.62 0.79
CA ILE A 410 13.92 -16.81 1.55
C ILE A 410 15.29 -16.60 2.21
N GLU A 411 16.28 -16.11 1.49
CA GLU A 411 17.61 -15.82 2.04
C GLU A 411 17.55 -14.84 3.21
N SER A 412 16.70 -13.79 3.10
CA SER A 412 16.51 -12.80 4.16
C SER A 412 15.94 -13.40 5.45
N LEU A 413 15.14 -14.46 5.37
CA LEU A 413 14.60 -15.18 6.54
C LEU A 413 15.68 -15.86 7.36
N PHE A 414 16.76 -16.32 6.70
CA PHE A 414 17.86 -17.02 7.37
C PHE A 414 19.00 -16.10 7.82
N THR A 415 19.21 -14.98 7.12
CA THR A 415 20.36 -14.09 7.34
C THR A 415 20.04 -12.89 8.21
N LYS A 416 18.81 -12.36 8.14
CA LYS A 416 18.40 -11.19 8.91
C LYS A 416 17.29 -11.59 9.89
N ARG A 417 17.63 -11.70 11.17
CA ARG A 417 16.66 -12.01 12.24
C ARG A 417 15.64 -10.89 12.50
N GLN A 418 15.82 -9.72 11.93
CA GLN A 418 14.91 -8.58 12.07
C GLN A 418 14.24 -8.32 10.72
N TYR A 419 12.93 -8.27 10.75
CA TYR A 419 12.10 -7.95 9.62
C TYR A 419 11.16 -6.81 9.97
N TYR A 420 11.24 -5.76 9.19
CA TYR A 420 10.20 -4.74 9.14
C TYR A 420 9.57 -4.78 7.74
N CYS A 421 8.27 -5.11 7.66
CA CYS A 421 7.51 -4.73 6.49
C CYS A 421 7.30 -3.22 6.58
N ALA A 422 7.90 -2.47 5.68
CA ALA A 422 7.65 -1.03 5.54
C ALA A 422 6.34 -0.76 4.77
N CYS A 423 5.38 -1.68 4.84
CA CYS A 423 4.10 -1.55 4.16
C CYS A 423 3.07 -0.87 5.05
#